data_b1256c624b3c20f16a62257b6a11b0e3
#
_entry.id   b1256c624b3c20f16a62257b6a11b0e3
#
_cell.length_a   1.000
_cell.length_b   1.000
_cell.length_c   1.000
_cell.angle_alpha   90.00
_cell.angle_beta   90.00
_cell.angle_gamma   90.00
#
_symmetry.space_group_name_H-M   'P 1'
#
loop_
_entity.id
_entity.type
_entity.pdbx_description
1 polymer ?
#
loop_
_entity_poly.entity_id
_entity_poly.type
_entity_poly.pdbx_seq_one_letter_code
_entity_poly.pdbx_strand_id
1 'polypeptide(L)'
;MRLNELQKNPGATHRRRIVGRGRGSGLGKTSGKGHKGQNARSGGGVRAVFEGGQTPLYRRLPKRGFNNARFKTVYATINVGDLNRFENGTTVTPALLKEIGLVKKQLDGIKVLGNGNLEKKLTIQAHKFSKTATLKIEKSGSKIEVM
;
A
#
# COMPACT_ATOMS: atom_id res chain seq x y z
N MET A 1 14.54 -10.46 21.08
CA MET A 1 14.18 -9.02 21.02
C MET A 1 12.86 -8.83 21.77
N ARG A 2 12.85 -8.01 22.81
CA ARG A 2 11.63 -7.72 23.58
C ARG A 2 10.97 -6.45 23.04
N LEU A 3 9.67 -6.26 23.22
CA LEU A 3 8.93 -5.08 22.72
C LEU A 3 9.48 -3.75 23.28
N ASN A 4 9.99 -3.76 24.52
CA ASN A 4 10.60 -2.59 25.15
C ASN A 4 12.01 -2.26 24.63
N GLU A 5 12.64 -3.16 23.88
CA GLU A 5 13.97 -2.97 23.28
C GLU A 5 13.88 -2.37 21.86
N LEU A 6 12.66 -2.24 21.32
CA LEU A 6 12.45 -1.65 19.99
C LEU A 6 12.82 -0.16 20.01
N GLN A 7 13.84 0.20 19.26
CA GLN A 7 14.28 1.57 19.08
C GLN A 7 13.98 2.05 17.66
N LYS A 8 13.67 3.33 17.55
CA LYS A 8 13.50 3.99 16.25
C LYS A 8 14.84 4.11 15.56
N ASN A 9 14.85 4.00 14.24
CA ASN A 9 16.06 4.26 13.47
C ASN A 9 16.57 5.69 13.72
N PRO A 10 17.90 5.91 13.81
CA PRO A 10 18.45 7.26 13.92
C PRO A 10 17.93 8.17 12.80
N GLY A 11 17.46 9.37 13.17
CA GLY A 11 16.87 10.32 12.21
C GLY A 11 15.41 10.10 11.83
N ALA A 12 14.76 9.00 12.26
CA ALA A 12 13.35 8.76 11.95
C ALA A 12 12.38 9.73 12.63
N THR A 13 12.81 10.42 13.69
CA THR A 13 11.99 11.40 14.38
C THR A 13 12.79 12.64 14.71
N HIS A 14 12.16 13.81 14.54
CA HIS A 14 12.70 15.09 14.98
C HIS A 14 12.04 15.52 16.27
N ARG A 15 12.80 16.23 17.10
CA ARG A 15 12.26 16.85 18.33
C ARG A 15 11.16 17.84 17.94
N ARG A 16 9.99 17.72 18.57
CA ARG A 16 8.90 18.69 18.39
C ARG A 16 9.35 20.07 18.85
N ARG A 17 9.23 21.07 17.98
CA ARG A 17 9.47 22.47 18.31
C ARG A 17 8.21 23.07 18.91
N ILE A 18 8.36 23.68 20.09
CA ILE A 18 7.29 24.43 20.76
C ILE A 18 7.54 25.93 20.48
N VAL A 19 6.57 26.55 19.83
CA VAL A 19 6.67 27.97 19.46
C VAL A 19 6.07 28.88 20.55
N GLY A 20 6.46 30.18 20.57
CA GLY A 20 5.91 31.15 21.48
C GLY A 20 6.32 30.95 22.96
N ARG A 21 7.51 30.38 23.23
CA ARG A 21 8.01 30.11 24.61
C ARG A 21 9.27 30.88 24.95
N GLY A 22 9.25 32.18 24.68
CA GLY A 22 10.33 33.11 25.07
C GLY A 22 11.36 33.32 23.96
N ARG A 23 12.14 34.38 24.13
CA ARG A 23 13.13 34.84 23.12
C ARG A 23 14.30 33.87 22.98
N GLY A 24 14.73 33.22 24.03
CA GLY A 24 15.85 32.25 24.01
C GLY A 24 15.60 31.04 23.18
N SER A 25 14.33 30.70 22.87
CA SER A 25 13.99 29.57 22.01
C SER A 25 14.22 29.83 20.49
N GLY A 26 14.45 31.10 20.10
CA GLY A 26 14.49 31.54 18.70
C GLY A 26 13.12 31.56 18.01
N LEU A 27 12.09 31.04 18.64
CA LEU A 27 10.72 30.95 18.13
C LEU A 27 9.71 31.69 19.04
N GLY A 28 10.15 32.72 19.73
CA GLY A 28 9.36 33.47 20.71
C GLY A 28 8.26 34.31 20.07
N LYS A 29 8.50 35.61 19.94
CA LYS A 29 7.52 36.65 19.59
C LYS A 29 6.63 36.33 18.39
N THR A 30 7.20 35.97 17.27
CA THR A 30 6.47 35.75 16.01
C THR A 30 6.22 34.28 15.68
N SER A 31 6.73 33.36 16.48
CA SER A 31 6.56 31.91 16.29
C SER A 31 6.99 31.38 14.89
N GLY A 32 7.96 32.08 14.28
CA GLY A 32 8.43 31.76 12.92
C GLY A 32 7.55 32.25 11.77
N LYS A 33 6.47 33.02 12.07
CA LYS A 33 5.55 33.54 11.03
C LYS A 33 5.97 34.91 10.49
N GLY A 34 6.97 35.58 11.10
CA GLY A 34 7.37 36.92 10.72
C GLY A 34 6.39 38.00 11.18
N HIS A 35 6.53 39.19 10.60
CA HIS A 35 5.70 40.37 10.94
C HIS A 35 4.68 40.59 9.80
N LYS A 36 3.42 40.92 10.17
CA LYS A 36 2.34 41.27 9.23
C LYS A 36 2.13 40.16 8.13
N GLY A 37 1.36 40.47 7.12
CA GLY A 37 1.06 39.56 6.01
C GLY A 37 -0.04 38.54 6.30
N GLN A 38 -0.61 38.00 5.24
CA GLN A 38 -1.75 37.07 5.28
C GLN A 38 -1.43 35.78 6.05
N ASN A 39 -0.22 35.24 5.85
CA ASN A 39 0.21 33.97 6.46
C ASN A 39 0.51 34.09 7.97
N ALA A 40 0.69 35.32 8.49
CA ALA A 40 0.96 35.52 9.89
C ALA A 40 -0.31 35.59 10.77
N ARG A 41 -1.48 35.80 10.19
CA ARG A 41 -2.77 35.91 10.88
C ARG A 41 -3.29 34.56 11.34
N SER A 42 -4.22 34.58 12.29
CA SER A 42 -4.96 33.36 12.68
C SER A 42 -5.77 32.87 11.51
N GLY A 43 -5.71 31.53 11.22
CA GLY A 43 -6.34 30.95 10.04
C GLY A 43 -5.77 31.45 8.71
N GLY A 44 -4.66 32.21 8.73
CA GLY A 44 -4.00 32.73 7.54
C GLY A 44 -3.41 31.62 6.69
N GLY A 45 -3.27 31.92 5.41
CA GLY A 45 -2.73 31.02 4.41
C GLY A 45 -3.59 31.04 3.14
N VAL A 46 -2.96 30.72 2.05
CA VAL A 46 -3.64 30.52 0.77
C VAL A 46 -3.63 29.05 0.43
N ARG A 47 -4.61 28.61 -0.36
CA ARG A 47 -4.63 27.21 -0.87
C ARG A 47 -3.33 26.90 -1.63
N ALA A 48 -2.92 25.64 -1.60
CA ALA A 48 -1.82 25.17 -2.43
C ALA A 48 -2.08 25.53 -3.91
N VAL A 49 -1.02 25.86 -4.63
CA VAL A 49 -1.05 26.26 -6.06
C VAL A 49 -1.86 27.54 -6.36
N PHE A 50 -2.08 28.43 -5.36
CA PHE A 50 -2.64 29.75 -5.58
C PHE A 50 -1.58 30.67 -6.20
N GLU A 51 -1.90 31.31 -7.31
CA GLU A 51 -1.00 32.17 -8.09
C GLU A 51 -1.44 33.64 -8.09
N GLY A 52 -1.85 34.16 -6.92
CA GLY A 52 -2.18 35.59 -6.76
C GLY A 52 -3.40 36.09 -7.56
N GLY A 53 -4.30 35.20 -7.98
CA GLY A 53 -5.46 35.52 -8.81
C GLY A 53 -5.28 35.13 -10.30
N GLN A 54 -4.05 34.88 -10.74
CA GLN A 54 -3.79 34.32 -12.06
C GLN A 54 -4.37 32.91 -12.16
N THR A 55 -4.87 32.53 -13.34
CA THR A 55 -5.35 31.16 -13.59
C THR A 55 -4.23 30.16 -13.30
N PRO A 56 -4.40 29.24 -12.34
CA PRO A 56 -3.37 28.29 -11.96
C PRO A 56 -2.91 27.42 -13.14
N LEU A 57 -1.63 27.04 -13.12
CA LEU A 57 -1.00 26.26 -14.20
C LEU A 57 -1.79 24.99 -14.55
N TYR A 58 -2.27 24.26 -13.55
CA TYR A 58 -3.04 23.02 -13.77
C TYR A 58 -4.37 23.23 -14.52
N ARG A 59 -4.93 24.45 -14.51
CA ARG A 59 -6.11 24.80 -15.31
C ARG A 59 -5.76 25.24 -16.73
N ARG A 60 -4.55 25.74 -16.94
CA ARG A 60 -4.06 26.14 -18.26
C ARG A 60 -3.55 24.98 -19.10
N LEU A 61 -3.13 23.90 -18.44
CA LEU A 61 -2.65 22.71 -19.14
C LEU A 61 -3.81 21.98 -19.85
N PRO A 62 -3.63 21.57 -21.12
CA PRO A 62 -4.60 20.77 -21.83
C PRO A 62 -4.86 19.45 -21.09
N LYS A 63 -6.11 19.10 -20.93
CA LYS A 63 -6.51 17.79 -20.39
C LYS A 63 -6.20 16.72 -21.43
N ARG A 64 -5.56 15.63 -21.01
CA ARG A 64 -5.22 14.51 -21.88
C ARG A 64 -5.63 13.19 -21.25
N GLY A 65 -6.04 12.26 -22.12
CA GLY A 65 -6.31 10.87 -21.77
C GLY A 65 -7.62 10.66 -21.02
N PHE A 66 -7.88 9.41 -20.78
CA PHE A 66 -9.03 8.90 -20.04
C PHE A 66 -8.55 7.88 -19.01
N ASN A 67 -9.36 7.64 -17.99
CA ASN A 67 -9.02 6.71 -16.92
C ASN A 67 -10.03 5.56 -16.91
N ASN A 68 -9.55 4.36 -17.18
CA ASN A 68 -10.33 3.12 -17.16
C ASN A 68 -10.23 2.35 -15.81
N ALA A 69 -9.74 3.01 -14.75
CA ALA A 69 -9.51 2.36 -13.46
C ALA A 69 -10.78 1.74 -12.86
N ARG A 70 -11.95 2.32 -13.13
CA ARG A 70 -13.25 1.82 -12.64
C ARG A 70 -13.60 0.42 -13.16
N PHE A 71 -13.13 0.08 -14.35
CA PHE A 71 -13.44 -1.19 -15.04
C PHE A 71 -12.25 -2.16 -15.03
N LYS A 72 -11.17 -1.78 -14.34
CA LYS A 72 -9.99 -2.64 -14.23
C LYS A 72 -10.29 -3.82 -13.32
N THR A 73 -10.19 -5.04 -13.85
CA THR A 73 -10.24 -6.27 -13.06
C THR A 73 -9.05 -6.35 -12.10
N VAL A 74 -9.32 -6.45 -10.81
CA VAL A 74 -8.31 -6.49 -9.76
C VAL A 74 -8.43 -7.80 -8.99
N TYR A 75 -7.41 -8.65 -9.09
CA TYR A 75 -7.36 -9.93 -8.39
C TYR A 75 -6.63 -9.81 -7.05
N ALA A 76 -7.11 -10.54 -6.05
CA ALA A 76 -6.33 -10.82 -4.86
C ALA A 76 -5.19 -11.77 -5.25
N THR A 77 -3.96 -11.44 -4.90
CA THR A 77 -2.78 -12.22 -5.28
C THR A 77 -2.26 -13.02 -4.11
N ILE A 78 -1.87 -14.28 -4.36
CA ILE A 78 -1.17 -15.16 -3.44
C ILE A 78 0.04 -15.75 -4.15
N ASN A 79 1.08 -16.08 -3.39
CA ASN A 79 2.28 -16.70 -3.94
C ASN A 79 2.27 -18.22 -3.74
N VAL A 80 2.92 -18.93 -4.65
CA VAL A 80 3.07 -20.39 -4.57
C VAL A 80 3.72 -20.81 -3.24
N GLY A 81 4.72 -20.06 -2.76
CA GLY A 81 5.38 -20.33 -1.48
C GLY A 81 4.45 -20.27 -0.27
N ASP A 82 3.41 -19.42 -0.30
CA ASP A 82 2.45 -19.28 0.80
C ASP A 82 1.55 -20.52 0.95
N LEU A 83 1.43 -21.31 -0.11
CA LEU A 83 0.63 -22.54 -0.13
C LEU A 83 1.29 -23.71 0.63
N ASN A 84 2.56 -23.61 0.98
CA ASN A 84 3.24 -24.62 1.80
C ASN A 84 2.69 -24.73 3.24
N ARG A 85 1.81 -23.81 3.64
CA ARG A 85 1.12 -23.86 4.94
C ARG A 85 0.07 -24.97 5.02
N PHE A 86 -0.42 -25.45 3.85
CA PHE A 86 -1.44 -26.48 3.79
C PHE A 86 -0.83 -27.88 3.89
N GLU A 87 -1.62 -28.84 4.29
CA GLU A 87 -1.22 -30.24 4.34
C GLU A 87 -1.28 -30.87 2.95
N ASN A 88 -0.49 -31.94 2.72
CA ASN A 88 -0.50 -32.65 1.47
C ASN A 88 -1.90 -33.23 1.15
N GLY A 89 -2.31 -33.12 -0.11
CA GLY A 89 -3.60 -33.62 -0.58
C GLY A 89 -4.79 -32.69 -0.33
N THR A 90 -4.57 -31.52 0.32
CA THR A 90 -5.64 -30.56 0.58
C THR A 90 -6.09 -29.88 -0.72
N THR A 91 -7.41 -29.69 -0.88
CA THR A 91 -7.99 -28.84 -1.93
C THR A 91 -8.06 -27.41 -1.43
N VAL A 92 -7.24 -26.56 -2.01
CA VAL A 92 -7.16 -25.13 -1.66
C VAL A 92 -8.21 -24.36 -2.43
N THR A 93 -9.32 -24.03 -1.77
CA THR A 93 -10.41 -23.21 -2.33
C THR A 93 -10.27 -21.75 -1.95
N PRO A 94 -10.92 -20.81 -2.69
CA PRO A 94 -10.99 -19.40 -2.30
C PRO A 94 -11.56 -19.16 -0.89
N ALA A 95 -12.52 -19.98 -0.47
CA ALA A 95 -13.11 -19.92 0.86
C ALA A 95 -12.09 -20.26 1.95
N LEU A 96 -11.33 -21.33 1.78
CA LEU A 96 -10.28 -21.76 2.70
C LEU A 96 -9.16 -20.71 2.83
N LEU A 97 -8.78 -20.07 1.72
CA LEU A 97 -7.78 -18.99 1.71
C LEU A 97 -8.23 -17.76 2.49
N LYS A 98 -9.53 -17.47 2.50
CA LYS A 98 -10.11 -16.38 3.26
C LYS A 98 -10.20 -16.73 4.75
N GLU A 99 -10.58 -17.96 5.09
CA GLU A 99 -10.68 -18.45 6.47
C GLU A 99 -9.33 -18.43 7.20
N ILE A 100 -8.28 -18.88 6.54
CA ILE A 100 -6.90 -18.85 7.07
C ILE A 100 -6.31 -17.42 7.07
N GLY A 101 -6.97 -16.47 6.41
CA GLY A 101 -6.55 -15.07 6.38
C GLY A 101 -5.41 -14.75 5.39
N LEU A 102 -5.06 -15.67 4.50
CA LEU A 102 -4.11 -15.42 3.39
C LEU A 102 -4.66 -14.39 2.41
N VAL A 103 -5.98 -14.40 2.20
CA VAL A 103 -6.70 -13.44 1.38
C VAL A 103 -7.72 -12.72 2.24
N LYS A 104 -7.50 -11.45 2.52
CA LYS A 104 -8.44 -10.62 3.31
C LYS A 104 -9.68 -10.22 2.52
N LYS A 105 -9.50 -9.85 1.25
CA LYS A 105 -10.58 -9.43 0.33
C LYS A 105 -10.39 -10.17 -0.99
N GLN A 106 -11.41 -10.87 -1.44
CA GLN A 106 -11.35 -11.67 -2.69
C GLN A 106 -11.29 -10.79 -3.93
N LEU A 107 -11.80 -9.53 -3.87
CA LEU A 107 -11.92 -8.63 -5.02
C LEU A 107 -12.68 -9.32 -6.18
N ASP A 108 -12.18 -9.16 -7.42
CA ASP A 108 -12.76 -9.80 -8.62
C ASP A 108 -12.35 -11.27 -8.79
N GLY A 109 -11.58 -11.81 -7.85
CA GLY A 109 -11.11 -13.20 -7.84
C GLY A 109 -9.71 -13.34 -7.28
N ILE A 110 -9.18 -14.56 -7.32
CA ILE A 110 -7.85 -14.91 -6.81
C ILE A 110 -6.93 -15.26 -7.96
N LYS A 111 -5.70 -14.71 -7.92
CA LYS A 111 -4.62 -15.00 -8.85
C LYS A 111 -3.40 -15.56 -8.14
N VAL A 112 -2.92 -16.71 -8.57
CA VAL A 112 -1.72 -17.35 -8.02
C VAL A 112 -0.48 -16.89 -8.79
N LEU A 113 0.52 -16.41 -8.07
CA LEU A 113 1.80 -15.93 -8.57
C LEU A 113 2.93 -16.89 -8.21
N GLY A 114 3.93 -16.98 -9.09
CA GLY A 114 5.02 -17.95 -9.00
C GLY A 114 6.19 -17.60 -8.08
N ASN A 115 5.98 -16.77 -7.04
CA ASN A 115 7.03 -16.49 -6.06
C ASN A 115 7.13 -17.63 -5.04
N GLY A 116 8.35 -18.02 -4.68
CA GLY A 116 8.61 -19.19 -3.84
C GLY A 116 8.55 -20.52 -4.62
N ASN A 117 8.70 -21.64 -3.91
CA ASN A 117 8.59 -23.00 -4.43
C ASN A 117 7.50 -23.75 -3.67
N LEU A 118 6.83 -24.67 -4.35
CA LEU A 118 5.85 -25.56 -3.76
C LEU A 118 6.50 -26.94 -3.50
N GLU A 119 6.48 -27.34 -2.24
CA GLU A 119 7.05 -28.63 -1.80
C GLU A 119 5.97 -29.68 -1.58
N LYS A 120 4.71 -29.25 -1.56
CA LYS A 120 3.55 -30.08 -1.24
C LYS A 120 2.71 -30.36 -2.46
N LYS A 121 2.03 -31.51 -2.46
CA LYS A 121 1.06 -31.90 -3.48
C LYS A 121 -0.32 -31.42 -3.07
N LEU A 122 -0.86 -30.45 -3.80
CA LEU A 122 -2.13 -29.79 -3.51
C LEU A 122 -3.03 -29.76 -4.75
N THR A 123 -4.34 -29.65 -4.55
CA THR A 123 -5.27 -29.28 -5.61
C THR A 123 -5.65 -27.82 -5.41
N ILE A 124 -5.31 -26.93 -6.36
CA ILE A 124 -5.44 -25.48 -6.19
C ILE A 124 -6.55 -24.96 -7.11
N GLN A 125 -7.61 -24.42 -6.51
CA GLN A 125 -8.73 -23.79 -7.20
C GLN A 125 -8.56 -22.26 -7.15
N ALA A 126 -8.39 -21.62 -8.32
CA ALA A 126 -8.28 -20.18 -8.43
C ALA A 126 -8.75 -19.67 -9.79
N HIS A 127 -9.03 -18.36 -9.88
CA HIS A 127 -9.53 -17.74 -11.10
C HIS A 127 -8.45 -17.54 -12.16
N LYS A 128 -7.20 -17.26 -11.74
CA LYS A 128 -6.05 -17.10 -12.66
C LYS A 128 -4.75 -17.59 -12.05
N PHE A 129 -3.86 -18.03 -12.93
CA PHE A 129 -2.50 -18.44 -12.60
C PHE A 129 -1.50 -17.67 -13.48
N SER A 130 -0.34 -17.34 -12.97
CA SER A 130 0.76 -16.83 -13.78
C SER A 130 1.49 -17.99 -14.45
N LYS A 131 2.09 -17.78 -15.62
CA LYS A 131 2.87 -18.80 -16.34
C LYS A 131 3.91 -19.49 -15.45
N THR A 132 4.61 -18.69 -14.63
CA THR A 132 5.60 -19.21 -13.68
C THR A 132 4.99 -20.00 -12.53
N ALA A 133 3.79 -19.64 -12.07
CA ALA A 133 3.08 -20.42 -11.06
C ALA A 133 2.63 -21.78 -11.60
N THR A 134 2.05 -21.81 -12.80
CA THR A 134 1.64 -23.06 -13.45
C THR A 134 2.79 -24.04 -13.55
N LEU A 135 3.94 -23.60 -14.08
CA LEU A 135 5.14 -24.45 -14.21
C LEU A 135 5.64 -25.00 -12.86
N LYS A 136 5.58 -24.20 -11.80
CA LYS A 136 6.04 -24.62 -10.47
C LYS A 136 5.06 -25.58 -9.79
N ILE A 137 3.76 -25.37 -9.98
CA ILE A 137 2.70 -26.23 -9.45
C ILE A 137 2.72 -27.60 -10.14
N GLU A 138 2.87 -27.64 -11.46
CA GLU A 138 3.00 -28.87 -12.23
C GLU A 138 4.26 -29.65 -11.85
N LYS A 139 5.40 -28.97 -11.68
CA LYS A 139 6.66 -29.60 -11.22
C LYS A 139 6.53 -30.25 -9.84
N SER A 140 5.71 -29.71 -8.94
CA SER A 140 5.46 -30.28 -7.62
C SER A 140 4.49 -31.49 -7.66
N GLY A 141 3.89 -31.81 -8.82
CA GLY A 141 2.87 -32.83 -8.96
C GLY A 141 1.50 -32.43 -8.39
N SER A 142 1.24 -31.14 -8.25
CA SER A 142 -0.03 -30.59 -7.79
C SER A 142 -1.00 -30.36 -8.96
N LYS A 143 -2.30 -30.35 -8.68
CA LYS A 143 -3.35 -30.13 -9.68
C LYS A 143 -3.82 -28.67 -9.67
N ILE A 144 -4.11 -28.14 -10.86
CA ILE A 144 -4.66 -26.80 -11.08
C ILE A 144 -6.09 -26.91 -11.55
N GLU A 145 -7.00 -26.21 -10.92
CA GLU A 145 -8.39 -26.07 -11.33
C GLU A 145 -8.72 -24.59 -11.48
N VAL A 146 -9.12 -24.19 -12.69
CA VAL A 146 -9.52 -22.81 -13.00
C VAL A 146 -11.04 -22.72 -12.82
N MET A 147 -11.48 -21.73 -12.04
CA MET A 147 -12.88 -21.43 -11.74
C MET A 147 -13.45 -20.43 -12.75
#